data_c6e6486b30e8ce6b8b8414e8c9f589c7
#
_entry.id   c6e6486b30e8ce6b8b8414e8c9f589c7
#
_cell.length_a   1.000
_cell.length_b   1.000
_cell.length_c   1.000
_cell.angle_alpha   90.00
_cell.angle_beta   90.00
_cell.angle_gamma   90.00
#
_symmetry.space_group_name_H-M   'P 1'
#
loop_
_entity.id
_entity.type
_entity.pdbx_description
1 polymer ?
#
loop_
_entity_poly.entity_id
_entity_poly.type
_entity_poly.pdbx_seq_one_letter_code
_entity_poly.pdbx_strand_id
1 'polypeptide(L)'
;MNVLAEYLSELVRAQLENTKPASIPENIAVEEIVGIAQKNHMNYLLLSPLLRTDNFPEDWLNAVKTKIVRSIMHTGVQVTELKKIEKCFEENGIACQPMKGARMKFYYSAPEMREMSDIDILIHKDSFDKASEELKCMGYVLDESIKHHDIYKKPPHMVIEAHRAMYDKTVDYTQYEYFSNLSKAVLREGCSYIYDFTTEDFYLYMIAHMAKHFYAKGCGIRNIVDIYVYRKKFADVMDYKYVTEELAKLGLSTFTKHMETLAEIWLCGKEGDEFYDQLFEYMLDSGIYGKDENGIWNKFCEEQMKDKEPSRLQLKWWYWFPPLHYMSEYYPWLEEHPRLLPWAWVVRGVNGVFKKKGTDKRHMIKEIDQENIKIYQNIYHEMEFRFK
;
A
#
# COMPACT_ATOMS: atom_id res chain seq x y z
N MET A 1 4.82 16.98 -15.14
CA MET A 1 5.11 15.51 -15.22
C MET A 1 5.91 15.20 -16.47
N ASN A 2 6.70 14.10 -16.46
CA ASN A 2 7.44 13.67 -17.64
C ASN A 2 6.56 12.87 -18.61
N VAL A 3 7.08 12.59 -19.83
CA VAL A 3 6.35 11.89 -20.90
C VAL A 3 5.87 10.50 -20.46
N LEU A 4 6.64 9.79 -19.64
CA LEU A 4 6.26 8.48 -19.12
C LEU A 4 5.05 8.58 -18.18
N ALA A 5 5.06 9.51 -17.23
CA ALA A 5 3.94 9.73 -16.30
C ALA A 5 2.65 10.11 -17.04
N GLU A 6 2.76 10.96 -18.06
CA GLU A 6 1.62 11.34 -18.90
C GLU A 6 1.06 10.14 -19.68
N TYR A 7 1.94 9.32 -20.26
CA TYR A 7 1.52 8.12 -20.98
C TYR A 7 0.91 7.05 -20.07
N LEU A 8 1.45 6.85 -18.86
CA LEU A 8 0.84 5.98 -17.87
C LEU A 8 -0.56 6.46 -17.45
N SER A 9 -0.74 7.78 -17.32
CA SER A 9 -2.05 8.39 -17.08
C SER A 9 -3.03 8.09 -18.20
N GLU A 10 -2.59 8.23 -19.44
CA GLU A 10 -3.41 7.92 -20.60
C GLU A 10 -3.84 6.45 -20.64
N LEU A 11 -2.92 5.52 -20.37
CA LEU A 11 -3.22 4.10 -20.30
C LEU A 11 -4.27 3.80 -19.19
N VAL A 12 -4.10 4.38 -18.00
CA VAL A 12 -5.07 4.22 -16.90
C VAL A 12 -6.44 4.73 -17.31
N ARG A 13 -6.52 5.95 -17.84
CA ARG A 13 -7.80 6.54 -18.30
C ARG A 13 -8.43 5.72 -19.42
N ALA A 14 -7.64 5.32 -20.43
CA ALA A 14 -8.12 4.50 -21.52
C ALA A 14 -8.70 3.17 -21.04
N GLN A 15 -8.13 2.55 -19.99
CA GLN A 15 -8.67 1.32 -19.42
C GLN A 15 -9.93 1.58 -18.60
N LEU A 16 -9.97 2.62 -17.77
CA LEU A 16 -11.13 2.96 -16.95
C LEU A 16 -12.35 3.37 -17.79
N GLU A 17 -12.12 4.01 -18.94
CA GLU A 17 -13.17 4.54 -19.83
C GLU A 17 -13.42 3.64 -21.05
N ASN A 18 -12.68 2.52 -21.15
CA ASN A 18 -12.72 1.59 -22.28
C ASN A 18 -12.51 2.29 -23.65
N THR A 19 -11.56 3.20 -23.71
CA THR A 19 -11.16 3.90 -24.92
C THR A 19 -9.86 3.34 -25.49
N LYS A 20 -9.50 3.75 -26.71
CA LYS A 20 -8.21 3.43 -27.32
C LYS A 20 -7.20 4.51 -26.92
N PRO A 21 -6.04 4.12 -26.36
CA PRO A 21 -4.98 5.08 -26.04
C PRO A 21 -4.23 5.52 -27.31
N ALA A 22 -3.46 6.59 -27.21
CA ALA A 22 -2.51 7.01 -28.26
C ALA A 22 -1.41 5.96 -28.47
N SER A 23 -0.67 6.10 -29.55
CA SER A 23 0.51 5.28 -29.84
C SER A 23 1.58 5.45 -28.77
N ILE A 24 2.34 4.38 -28.52
CA ILE A 24 3.46 4.38 -27.56
C ILE A 24 4.47 5.43 -28.02
N PRO A 25 4.86 6.40 -27.16
CA PRO A 25 5.90 7.38 -27.50
C PRO A 25 7.24 6.70 -27.83
N GLU A 26 7.96 7.23 -28.82
CA GLU A 26 9.22 6.63 -29.32
C GLU A 26 10.30 6.48 -28.24
N ASN A 27 10.29 7.34 -27.23
CA ASN A 27 11.25 7.33 -26.11
C ASN A 27 10.82 6.45 -24.93
N ILE A 28 9.71 5.69 -25.02
CA ILE A 28 9.25 4.78 -23.99
C ILE A 28 9.34 3.34 -24.48
N ALA A 29 10.08 2.51 -23.76
CA ALA A 29 10.15 1.09 -24.04
C ALA A 29 8.97 0.34 -23.43
N VAL A 30 8.39 -0.63 -24.16
CA VAL A 30 7.33 -1.51 -23.64
C VAL A 30 7.78 -2.24 -22.39
N GLU A 31 9.06 -2.62 -22.30
CA GLU A 31 9.66 -3.28 -21.15
C GLU A 31 9.55 -2.43 -19.88
N GLU A 32 9.74 -1.13 -20.01
CA GLU A 32 9.59 -0.18 -18.89
C GLU A 32 8.16 -0.15 -18.35
N ILE A 33 7.17 -0.04 -19.26
CA ILE A 33 5.74 -0.08 -18.87
C ILE A 33 5.40 -1.41 -18.19
N VAL A 34 5.89 -2.53 -18.72
CA VAL A 34 5.70 -3.87 -18.15
C VAL A 34 6.34 -3.96 -16.75
N GLY A 35 7.53 -3.41 -16.56
CA GLY A 35 8.20 -3.35 -15.27
C GLY A 35 7.39 -2.56 -14.23
N ILE A 36 6.91 -1.38 -14.61
CA ILE A 36 6.07 -0.52 -13.78
C ILE A 36 4.75 -1.22 -13.41
N ALA A 37 4.08 -1.84 -14.40
CA ALA A 37 2.83 -2.56 -14.19
C ALA A 37 2.99 -3.69 -13.16
N GLN A 38 4.08 -4.45 -13.22
CA GLN A 38 4.38 -5.50 -12.27
C GLN A 38 4.70 -4.96 -10.87
N LYS A 39 5.56 -3.95 -10.78
CA LYS A 39 6.01 -3.33 -9.53
C LYS A 39 4.85 -2.70 -8.75
N ASN A 40 3.87 -2.16 -9.47
CA ASN A 40 2.70 -1.50 -8.87
C ASN A 40 1.44 -2.37 -8.83
N HIS A 41 1.49 -3.66 -9.23
CA HIS A 41 0.32 -4.56 -9.35
C HIS A 41 -0.82 -3.92 -10.16
N MET A 42 -0.47 -3.45 -11.35
CA MET A 42 -1.37 -2.79 -12.31
C MET A 42 -1.32 -3.46 -13.69
N ASN A 43 -1.02 -4.79 -13.74
CA ASN A 43 -0.82 -5.45 -15.03
C ASN A 43 -2.05 -5.33 -15.92
N TYR A 44 -3.24 -5.65 -15.42
CA TYR A 44 -4.45 -5.52 -16.22
C TYR A 44 -4.73 -4.07 -16.58
N LEU A 45 -4.58 -3.16 -15.62
CA LEU A 45 -4.93 -1.74 -15.77
C LEU A 45 -4.03 -1.01 -16.79
N LEU A 46 -2.75 -1.35 -16.88
CA LEU A 46 -1.79 -0.72 -17.81
C LEU A 46 -1.58 -1.54 -19.11
N LEU A 47 -1.53 -2.87 -19.01
CA LEU A 47 -1.15 -3.68 -20.16
C LEU A 47 -2.33 -3.99 -21.09
N SER A 48 -3.56 -4.03 -20.58
CA SER A 48 -4.74 -4.25 -21.43
C SER A 48 -4.96 -3.11 -22.42
N PRO A 49 -4.93 -1.82 -22.03
CA PRO A 49 -5.02 -0.72 -22.98
C PRO A 49 -3.80 -0.64 -23.91
N LEU A 50 -2.62 -1.00 -23.42
CA LEU A 50 -1.39 -1.00 -24.21
C LEU A 50 -1.50 -1.89 -25.47
N LEU A 51 -2.20 -3.04 -25.36
CA LEU A 51 -2.47 -3.91 -26.53
C LEU A 51 -3.39 -3.28 -27.59
N ARG A 52 -4.07 -2.18 -27.27
CA ARG A 52 -4.99 -1.48 -28.19
C ARG A 52 -4.31 -0.33 -28.93
N THR A 53 -3.03 -0.06 -28.69
CA THR A 53 -2.25 0.97 -29.41
C THR A 53 -1.94 0.52 -30.84
N ASP A 54 -1.75 1.47 -31.76
CA ASP A 54 -1.50 1.16 -33.18
C ASP A 54 -0.08 0.61 -33.44
N ASN A 55 0.86 0.98 -32.58
CA ASN A 55 2.28 0.66 -32.74
C ASN A 55 2.79 -0.36 -31.71
N PHE A 56 1.91 -1.23 -31.19
CA PHE A 56 2.33 -2.25 -30.22
C PHE A 56 3.27 -3.27 -30.88
N PRO A 57 4.47 -3.52 -30.33
CA PRO A 57 5.44 -4.44 -30.90
C PRO A 57 4.98 -5.92 -30.81
N GLU A 58 5.01 -6.65 -31.93
CA GLU A 58 4.58 -8.06 -31.97
C GLU A 58 5.39 -8.97 -31.05
N ASP A 59 6.68 -8.70 -30.88
CA ASP A 59 7.56 -9.49 -30.00
C ASP A 59 7.10 -9.51 -28.55
N TRP A 60 6.39 -8.49 -28.10
CA TRP A 60 5.86 -8.37 -26.75
C TRP A 60 4.45 -8.96 -26.57
N LEU A 61 3.76 -9.28 -27.66
CA LEU A 61 2.35 -9.66 -27.64
C LEU A 61 2.05 -10.83 -26.71
N ASN A 62 2.82 -11.92 -26.84
CA ASN A 62 2.60 -13.12 -26.03
C ASN A 62 2.93 -12.90 -24.54
N ALA A 63 4.00 -12.17 -24.27
CA ALA A 63 4.42 -11.87 -22.89
C ALA A 63 3.36 -11.01 -22.17
N VAL A 64 2.86 -9.97 -22.83
CA VAL A 64 1.85 -9.07 -22.28
C VAL A 64 0.51 -9.76 -22.14
N LYS A 65 0.03 -10.50 -23.15
CA LYS A 65 -1.20 -11.32 -23.06
C LYS A 65 -1.15 -12.31 -21.88
N THR A 66 -0.02 -12.98 -21.70
CA THR A 66 0.16 -13.93 -20.59
C THR A 66 -0.01 -13.25 -19.23
N LYS A 67 0.53 -12.05 -19.04
CA LYS A 67 0.40 -11.29 -17.79
C LYS A 67 -1.04 -10.86 -17.55
N ILE A 68 -1.73 -10.37 -18.58
CA ILE A 68 -3.14 -9.98 -18.51
C ILE A 68 -4.01 -11.17 -18.12
N VAL A 69 -3.87 -12.31 -18.81
CA VAL A 69 -4.64 -13.52 -18.54
C VAL A 69 -4.39 -14.02 -17.12
N ARG A 70 -3.12 -13.99 -16.67
CA ARG A 70 -2.78 -14.37 -15.28
C ARG A 70 -3.46 -13.45 -14.27
N SER A 71 -3.48 -12.14 -14.49
CA SER A 71 -4.14 -11.16 -13.64
C SER A 71 -5.66 -11.42 -13.54
N ILE A 72 -6.32 -11.66 -14.68
CA ILE A 72 -7.76 -11.99 -14.75
C ILE A 72 -8.05 -13.29 -13.98
N MET A 73 -7.29 -14.35 -14.26
CA MET A 73 -7.49 -15.66 -13.60
C MET A 73 -7.27 -15.56 -12.09
N HIS A 74 -6.20 -14.91 -11.66
CA HIS A 74 -5.89 -14.72 -10.24
C HIS A 74 -7.00 -13.94 -9.53
N THR A 75 -7.47 -12.84 -10.13
CA THR A 75 -8.60 -12.07 -9.61
C THR A 75 -9.89 -12.91 -9.52
N GLY A 76 -10.21 -13.67 -10.55
CA GLY A 76 -11.38 -14.54 -10.56
C GLY A 76 -11.36 -15.59 -9.44
N VAL A 77 -10.20 -16.21 -9.20
CA VAL A 77 -10.00 -17.14 -8.08
C VAL A 77 -10.17 -16.42 -6.73
N GLN A 78 -9.54 -15.25 -6.55
CA GLN A 78 -9.65 -14.48 -5.31
C GLN A 78 -11.08 -14.04 -5.00
N VAL A 79 -11.83 -13.55 -6.00
CA VAL A 79 -13.23 -13.15 -5.83
C VAL A 79 -14.11 -14.36 -5.46
N THR A 80 -13.84 -15.52 -6.09
CA THR A 80 -14.57 -16.76 -5.79
C THR A 80 -14.28 -17.25 -4.38
N GLU A 81 -13.02 -17.25 -3.96
CA GLU A 81 -12.65 -17.68 -2.60
C GLU A 81 -13.17 -16.70 -1.54
N LEU A 82 -13.10 -15.38 -1.77
CA LEU A 82 -13.70 -14.40 -0.87
C LEU A 82 -15.20 -14.66 -0.64
N LYS A 83 -15.97 -14.90 -1.71
CA LYS A 83 -17.39 -15.24 -1.59
C LYS A 83 -17.65 -16.53 -0.80
N LYS A 84 -16.80 -17.54 -0.98
CA LYS A 84 -16.91 -18.79 -0.19
C LYS A 84 -16.62 -18.57 1.29
N ILE A 85 -15.63 -17.74 1.60
CA ILE A 85 -15.26 -17.39 2.99
C ILE A 85 -16.39 -16.60 3.63
N GLU A 86 -16.88 -15.55 2.96
CA GLU A 86 -18.01 -14.74 3.46
C GLU A 86 -19.24 -15.63 3.70
N LYS A 87 -19.58 -16.54 2.78
CA LYS A 87 -20.68 -17.48 2.97
C LYS A 87 -20.46 -18.40 4.16
N CYS A 88 -19.29 -19.00 4.28
CA CYS A 88 -18.95 -19.87 5.41
C CYS A 88 -19.03 -19.11 6.74
N PHE A 89 -18.51 -17.88 6.80
CA PHE A 89 -18.53 -17.08 8.00
C PHE A 89 -19.96 -16.64 8.40
N GLU A 90 -20.78 -16.24 7.40
CA GLU A 90 -22.19 -15.92 7.62
C GLU A 90 -22.96 -17.12 8.19
N GLU A 91 -22.82 -18.32 7.58
CA GLU A 91 -23.50 -19.55 8.00
C GLU A 91 -23.05 -20.04 9.39
N ASN A 92 -21.83 -19.72 9.79
CA ASN A 92 -21.24 -20.11 11.06
C ASN A 92 -21.32 -19.01 12.15
N GLY A 93 -21.94 -17.87 11.89
CA GLY A 93 -22.06 -16.79 12.88
C GLY A 93 -20.73 -16.14 13.22
N ILE A 94 -19.82 -16.03 12.26
CA ILE A 94 -18.50 -15.43 12.40
C ILE A 94 -18.54 -13.98 11.92
N ALA A 95 -18.49 -13.03 12.86
CA ALA A 95 -18.51 -11.60 12.52
C ALA A 95 -17.19 -11.18 11.87
N CYS A 96 -17.26 -10.67 10.64
CA CYS A 96 -16.09 -10.26 9.89
C CYS A 96 -16.36 -9.09 8.92
N GLN A 97 -15.28 -8.46 8.48
CA GLN A 97 -15.28 -7.34 7.54
C GLN A 97 -14.15 -7.52 6.52
N PRO A 98 -14.45 -7.80 5.24
CA PRO A 98 -13.46 -7.73 4.16
C PRO A 98 -12.95 -6.31 3.99
N MET A 99 -11.64 -6.16 3.77
CA MET A 99 -10.96 -4.86 3.78
C MET A 99 -10.15 -4.63 2.50
N LYS A 100 -9.56 -3.46 2.40
CA LYS A 100 -8.57 -3.10 1.36
C LYS A 100 -8.98 -3.52 -0.06
N GLY A 101 -8.10 -4.28 -0.74
CA GLY A 101 -8.31 -4.79 -2.09
C GLY A 101 -9.53 -5.70 -2.22
N ALA A 102 -9.89 -6.44 -1.17
CA ALA A 102 -11.06 -7.31 -1.14
C ALA A 102 -12.38 -6.53 -1.33
N ARG A 103 -12.42 -5.25 -0.95
CA ARG A 103 -13.56 -4.34 -1.17
C ARG A 103 -13.32 -3.38 -2.32
N MET A 104 -12.13 -2.76 -2.41
CA MET A 104 -11.82 -1.72 -3.38
C MET A 104 -12.04 -2.17 -4.82
N LYS A 105 -11.72 -3.42 -5.16
CA LYS A 105 -11.88 -3.95 -6.52
C LYS A 105 -13.31 -3.91 -7.06
N PHE A 106 -14.33 -3.94 -6.19
CA PHE A 106 -15.75 -3.86 -6.59
C PHE A 106 -16.23 -2.43 -6.86
N TYR A 107 -15.41 -1.44 -6.62
CA TYR A 107 -15.68 -0.05 -6.98
C TYR A 107 -15.16 0.32 -8.38
N TYR A 108 -14.28 -0.50 -8.95
CA TYR A 108 -13.90 -0.43 -10.37
C TYR A 108 -14.99 -1.03 -11.26
N SER A 109 -14.97 -0.71 -12.55
CA SER A 109 -15.91 -1.29 -13.54
C SER A 109 -15.73 -2.79 -13.76
N ALA A 110 -14.52 -3.31 -13.51
CA ALA A 110 -14.21 -4.73 -13.51
C ALA A 110 -13.19 -5.04 -12.40
N PRO A 111 -13.39 -6.14 -11.62
CA PRO A 111 -12.53 -6.45 -10.47
C PRO A 111 -11.05 -6.65 -10.79
N GLU A 112 -10.73 -7.09 -12.01
CA GLU A 112 -9.37 -7.29 -12.49
C GLU A 112 -8.59 -5.99 -12.70
N MET A 113 -9.26 -4.85 -12.77
CA MET A 113 -8.60 -3.53 -12.82
C MET A 113 -7.88 -3.20 -11.51
N ARG A 114 -8.27 -3.85 -10.41
CA ARG A 114 -7.66 -3.68 -9.10
C ARG A 114 -7.07 -4.98 -8.59
N GLU A 115 -5.83 -5.26 -8.98
CA GLU A 115 -5.10 -6.44 -8.51
C GLU A 115 -4.82 -6.36 -6.99
N MET A 116 -4.77 -7.52 -6.34
CA MET A 116 -4.37 -7.66 -4.94
C MET A 116 -3.52 -8.91 -4.76
N SER A 117 -2.67 -8.94 -3.75
CA SER A 117 -1.79 -10.09 -3.43
C SER A 117 -2.50 -11.08 -2.51
N ASP A 118 -3.25 -10.58 -1.59
CA ASP A 118 -3.87 -11.24 -0.45
C ASP A 118 -5.33 -10.80 -0.28
N ILE A 119 -6.07 -11.55 0.50
CA ILE A 119 -7.42 -11.21 0.93
C ILE A 119 -7.34 -10.81 2.41
N ASP A 120 -7.52 -9.52 2.67
CA ASP A 120 -7.57 -9.00 4.04
C ASP A 120 -8.98 -9.09 4.60
N ILE A 121 -9.12 -9.69 5.78
CA ILE A 121 -10.39 -9.82 6.49
C ILE A 121 -10.17 -9.47 7.97
N LEU A 122 -10.83 -8.43 8.47
CA LEU A 122 -10.93 -8.19 9.90
C LEU A 122 -11.97 -9.13 10.49
N ILE A 123 -11.61 -9.83 11.55
CA ILE A 123 -12.46 -10.79 12.25
C ILE A 123 -12.69 -10.27 13.67
N HIS A 124 -13.94 -10.24 14.09
CA HIS A 124 -14.25 -9.84 15.46
C HIS A 124 -13.53 -10.75 16.46
N LYS A 125 -12.99 -10.17 17.50
CA LYS A 125 -12.14 -10.88 18.49
C LYS A 125 -12.78 -12.16 19.03
N ASP A 126 -14.10 -12.14 19.31
CA ASP A 126 -14.82 -13.29 19.88
C ASP A 126 -15.10 -14.39 18.83
N SER A 127 -14.90 -14.10 17.55
CA SER A 127 -15.09 -15.05 16.44
C SER A 127 -13.77 -15.59 15.87
N PHE A 128 -12.62 -15.10 16.35
CA PHE A 128 -11.32 -15.33 15.71
C PHE A 128 -10.92 -16.81 15.71
N ASP A 129 -11.06 -17.51 16.83
CA ASP A 129 -10.71 -18.92 16.96
C ASP A 129 -11.59 -19.79 16.03
N LYS A 130 -12.89 -19.51 16.01
CA LYS A 130 -13.84 -20.20 15.13
C LYS A 130 -13.52 -19.95 13.66
N ALA A 131 -13.17 -18.72 13.29
CA ALA A 131 -12.73 -18.37 11.94
C ALA A 131 -11.47 -19.13 11.53
N SER A 132 -10.51 -19.28 12.46
CA SER A 132 -9.29 -20.07 12.24
C SER A 132 -9.60 -21.54 11.93
N GLU A 133 -10.54 -22.14 12.66
CA GLU A 133 -10.97 -23.53 12.43
C GLU A 133 -11.65 -23.68 11.07
N GLU A 134 -12.58 -22.79 10.73
CA GLU A 134 -13.27 -22.81 9.43
C GLU A 134 -12.32 -22.60 8.25
N LEU A 135 -11.36 -21.69 8.35
CA LEU A 135 -10.34 -21.51 7.30
C LEU A 135 -9.52 -22.80 7.10
N LYS A 136 -9.15 -23.50 8.18
CA LYS A 136 -8.46 -24.80 8.08
C LYS A 136 -9.36 -25.86 7.45
N CYS A 137 -10.64 -25.92 7.79
CA CYS A 137 -11.62 -26.82 7.15
C CYS A 137 -11.77 -26.54 5.64
N MET A 138 -11.63 -25.26 5.24
CA MET A 138 -11.62 -24.86 3.83
C MET A 138 -10.29 -25.17 3.11
N GLY A 139 -9.32 -25.80 3.79
CA GLY A 139 -8.02 -26.21 3.22
C GLY A 139 -6.93 -25.14 3.27
N TYR A 140 -7.11 -24.09 4.09
CA TYR A 140 -6.05 -23.14 4.37
C TYR A 140 -5.12 -23.67 5.46
N VAL A 141 -3.82 -23.36 5.34
CA VAL A 141 -2.80 -23.72 6.33
C VAL A 141 -2.27 -22.43 6.93
N LEU A 142 -2.19 -22.36 8.27
CA LEU A 142 -1.54 -21.25 8.96
C LEU A 142 -0.06 -21.27 8.65
N ASP A 143 0.44 -20.17 8.06
CA ASP A 143 1.83 -19.99 7.68
C ASP A 143 2.59 -19.18 8.74
N GLU A 144 2.01 -18.07 9.20
CA GLU A 144 2.60 -17.17 10.17
C GLU A 144 1.53 -16.56 11.08
N SER A 145 1.87 -16.33 12.35
CA SER A 145 1.04 -15.59 13.30
C SER A 145 1.80 -14.38 13.81
N ILE A 146 1.27 -13.19 13.52
CA ILE A 146 1.82 -11.90 13.93
C ILE A 146 0.88 -11.28 14.97
N LYS A 147 1.35 -10.30 15.74
CA LYS A 147 0.58 -9.68 16.84
C LYS A 147 -0.87 -9.31 16.48
N HIS A 148 -1.10 -8.76 15.28
CA HIS A 148 -2.41 -8.23 14.87
C HIS A 148 -3.09 -9.01 13.75
N HIS A 149 -2.42 -9.99 13.11
CA HIS A 149 -3.04 -10.87 12.09
C HIS A 149 -2.35 -12.22 11.98
N ASP A 150 -3.07 -13.19 11.43
CA ASP A 150 -2.57 -14.50 11.03
C ASP A 150 -2.58 -14.60 9.51
N ILE A 151 -1.53 -15.20 8.93
CA ILE A 151 -1.39 -15.42 7.51
C ILE A 151 -1.73 -16.88 7.20
N TYR A 152 -2.72 -17.09 6.36
CA TYR A 152 -3.16 -18.40 5.89
C TYR A 152 -2.85 -18.55 4.42
N LYS A 153 -2.34 -19.72 4.03
CA LYS A 153 -2.03 -20.06 2.64
C LYS A 153 -2.81 -21.28 2.17
N LYS A 154 -3.25 -21.25 0.90
CA LYS A 154 -3.88 -22.36 0.21
C LYS A 154 -3.32 -22.46 -1.21
N PRO A 155 -2.75 -23.64 -1.61
CA PRO A 155 -2.27 -23.80 -2.97
C PRO A 155 -3.38 -23.58 -4.01
N PRO A 156 -3.04 -23.11 -5.23
CA PRO A 156 -1.69 -22.79 -5.67
C PRO A 156 -1.16 -21.41 -5.24
N HIS A 157 -1.99 -20.43 -4.93
CA HIS A 157 -1.50 -19.06 -4.72
C HIS A 157 -2.44 -18.20 -3.84
N MET A 158 -3.31 -18.80 -3.04
CA MET A 158 -4.21 -18.04 -2.18
C MET A 158 -3.53 -17.69 -0.86
N VAL A 159 -3.61 -16.41 -0.50
CA VAL A 159 -3.15 -15.86 0.77
C VAL A 159 -4.29 -15.08 1.41
N ILE A 160 -4.56 -15.33 2.69
CA ILE A 160 -5.51 -14.60 3.51
C ILE A 160 -4.75 -14.01 4.69
N GLU A 161 -4.95 -12.73 4.94
CA GLU A 161 -4.57 -12.08 6.18
C GLU A 161 -5.81 -11.93 7.08
N ALA A 162 -5.91 -12.79 8.08
CA ALA A 162 -6.98 -12.75 9.09
C ALA A 162 -6.57 -11.79 10.21
N HIS A 163 -7.14 -10.59 10.22
CA HIS A 163 -6.77 -9.53 11.14
C HIS A 163 -7.58 -9.58 12.43
N ARG A 164 -6.91 -9.47 13.60
CA ARG A 164 -7.50 -9.19 14.91
C ARG A 164 -7.72 -7.70 15.14
N ALA A 165 -6.89 -6.87 14.50
CA ALA A 165 -6.98 -5.43 14.49
C ALA A 165 -6.41 -4.88 13.18
N MET A 166 -6.95 -3.76 12.71
CA MET A 166 -6.50 -3.11 11.47
C MET A 166 -5.13 -2.45 11.61
N TYR A 167 -4.78 -2.02 12.83
CA TYR A 167 -3.56 -1.30 13.14
C TYR A 167 -2.89 -1.89 14.38
N ASP A 168 -1.58 -1.70 14.50
CA ASP A 168 -0.84 -2.07 15.71
C ASP A 168 -0.96 -0.96 16.75
N LYS A 169 -1.42 -1.30 17.95
CA LYS A 169 -1.60 -0.36 19.05
C LYS A 169 -0.31 0.36 19.45
N THR A 170 0.82 -0.25 19.26
CA THR A 170 2.12 0.30 19.67
C THR A 170 2.74 1.25 18.64
N VAL A 171 2.26 1.21 17.39
CA VAL A 171 2.81 1.98 16.27
C VAL A 171 1.83 3.03 15.78
N ASP A 172 0.56 2.65 15.63
CA ASP A 172 -0.49 3.46 15.01
C ASP A 172 -1.64 3.70 16.01
N TYR A 173 -1.36 4.22 17.21
CA TYR A 173 -2.34 4.29 18.31
C TYR A 173 -3.62 5.04 17.92
N THR A 174 -3.52 6.20 17.28
CA THR A 174 -4.69 6.99 16.88
C THR A 174 -5.60 6.22 15.91
N GLN A 175 -5.01 5.57 14.90
CA GLN A 175 -5.75 4.76 13.93
C GLN A 175 -6.27 3.47 14.57
N TYR A 176 -5.51 2.88 15.50
CA TYR A 176 -5.94 1.70 16.25
C TYR A 176 -7.22 1.97 17.05
N GLU A 177 -7.26 3.07 17.81
CA GLU A 177 -8.45 3.45 18.59
C GLU A 177 -9.63 3.82 17.69
N TYR A 178 -9.37 4.56 16.61
CA TYR A 178 -10.40 5.02 15.69
C TYR A 178 -11.11 3.87 14.97
N PHE A 179 -10.36 2.87 14.48
CA PHE A 179 -10.88 1.72 13.74
C PHE A 179 -11.01 0.45 14.62
N SER A 180 -11.07 0.59 15.94
CA SER A 180 -11.09 -0.57 16.83
C SER A 180 -12.39 -1.37 16.73
N ASN A 181 -12.28 -2.69 16.83
CA ASN A 181 -13.38 -3.63 17.05
C ASN A 181 -14.66 -3.43 16.21
N LEU A 182 -14.53 -3.22 14.90
CA LEU A 182 -15.66 -2.94 14.01
C LEU A 182 -16.46 -1.68 14.38
N SER A 183 -15.88 -0.74 15.15
CA SER A 183 -16.59 0.45 15.67
C SER A 183 -17.16 1.36 14.58
N LYS A 184 -16.57 1.34 13.39
CA LYS A 184 -17.01 2.11 12.21
C LYS A 184 -17.70 1.25 11.15
N ALA A 185 -17.87 -0.05 11.43
CA ALA A 185 -18.48 -0.97 10.50
C ALA A 185 -20.00 -0.99 10.66
N VAL A 186 -20.67 -1.17 9.54
CA VAL A 186 -22.11 -1.36 9.46
C VAL A 186 -22.42 -2.75 8.93
N LEU A 187 -23.50 -3.35 9.39
CA LEU A 187 -23.91 -4.67 8.91
C LEU A 187 -24.27 -4.56 7.42
N ARG A 188 -23.70 -5.45 6.60
CA ARG A 188 -24.03 -5.51 5.17
C ARG A 188 -25.50 -5.90 4.98
N GLU A 189 -26.18 -5.24 4.06
CA GLU A 189 -27.57 -5.56 3.73
C GLU A 189 -27.73 -7.05 3.38
N GLY A 190 -28.72 -7.69 4.01
CA GLY A 190 -29.00 -9.12 3.83
C GLY A 190 -28.06 -10.07 4.56
N CYS A 191 -27.13 -9.58 5.36
CA CYS A 191 -26.19 -10.37 6.18
C CYS A 191 -26.48 -10.17 7.67
N SER A 192 -26.07 -11.14 8.48
CA SER A 192 -26.14 -11.11 9.95
C SER A 192 -24.77 -10.96 10.61
N TYR A 193 -23.69 -11.34 9.90
CA TYR A 193 -22.33 -11.39 10.44
C TYR A 193 -21.28 -10.75 9.51
N ILE A 194 -21.65 -10.36 8.29
CA ILE A 194 -20.71 -9.69 7.38
C ILE A 194 -20.91 -8.17 7.47
N TYR A 195 -19.84 -7.46 7.74
CA TYR A 195 -19.82 -6.02 7.92
C TYR A 195 -19.08 -5.33 6.76
N ASP A 196 -19.44 -4.06 6.53
CA ASP A 196 -18.76 -3.13 5.63
C ASP A 196 -18.56 -1.79 6.32
N PHE A 197 -17.74 -0.93 5.79
CA PHE A 197 -17.74 0.49 6.11
C PHE A 197 -18.86 1.23 5.39
N THR A 198 -19.28 2.38 5.93
CA THR A 198 -19.99 3.40 5.13
C THR A 198 -19.09 3.87 4.00
N THR A 199 -19.66 4.63 3.05
CA THR A 199 -18.86 5.23 1.96
C THR A 199 -17.74 6.11 2.51
N GLU A 200 -18.06 6.94 3.50
CA GLU A 200 -17.12 7.86 4.13
C GLU A 200 -16.04 7.10 4.92
N ASP A 201 -16.44 6.16 5.76
CA ASP A 201 -15.49 5.42 6.62
C ASP A 201 -14.58 4.51 5.80
N PHE A 202 -15.04 3.97 4.66
CA PHE A 202 -14.14 3.25 3.76
C PHE A 202 -13.09 4.19 3.12
N TYR A 203 -13.48 5.41 2.76
CA TYR A 203 -12.53 6.39 2.26
C TYR A 203 -11.49 6.76 3.32
N LEU A 204 -11.94 7.05 4.55
CA LEU A 204 -11.06 7.33 5.69
C LEU A 204 -10.08 6.17 5.95
N TYR A 205 -10.59 4.94 5.93
CA TYR A 205 -9.77 3.74 6.08
C TYR A 205 -8.73 3.59 4.96
N MET A 206 -9.14 3.81 3.71
CA MET A 206 -8.26 3.74 2.55
C MET A 206 -7.10 4.75 2.66
N ILE A 207 -7.40 5.98 3.05
CA ILE A 207 -6.41 7.04 3.28
C ILE A 207 -5.49 6.70 4.46
N ALA A 208 -6.03 6.29 5.59
CA ALA A 208 -5.24 5.94 6.78
C ALA A 208 -4.31 4.75 6.51
N HIS A 209 -4.80 3.74 5.78
CA HIS A 209 -3.98 2.60 5.37
C HIS A 209 -2.86 3.00 4.40
N MET A 210 -3.16 3.87 3.44
CA MET A 210 -2.17 4.42 2.51
C MET A 210 -1.10 5.23 3.27
N ALA A 211 -1.50 6.10 4.19
CA ALA A 211 -0.61 6.91 5.01
C ALA A 211 0.35 6.04 5.85
N LYS A 212 -0.17 4.97 6.47
CA LYS A 212 0.65 3.97 7.19
C LYS A 212 1.75 3.39 6.32
N HIS A 213 1.41 2.94 5.10
CA HIS A 213 2.40 2.36 4.18
C HIS A 213 3.36 3.41 3.65
N PHE A 214 2.85 4.59 3.30
CA PHE A 214 3.67 5.71 2.83
C PHE A 214 4.73 6.09 3.87
N TYR A 215 4.32 6.22 5.13
CA TYR A 215 5.22 6.50 6.25
C TYR A 215 6.24 5.38 6.48
N ALA A 216 5.80 4.13 6.47
CA ALA A 216 6.65 2.99 6.82
C ALA A 216 7.69 2.66 5.74
N LYS A 217 7.32 2.69 4.45
CA LYS A 217 8.17 2.22 3.35
C LYS A 217 7.94 2.91 2.00
N GLY A 218 7.04 3.89 1.94
CA GLY A 218 6.45 4.39 0.70
C GLY A 218 5.33 3.48 0.19
N CYS A 219 4.58 3.97 -0.78
CA CYS A 219 3.51 3.20 -1.42
C CYS A 219 3.43 3.54 -2.92
N GLY A 220 2.87 2.63 -3.71
CA GLY A 220 2.83 2.76 -5.17
C GLY A 220 1.69 3.65 -5.70
N ILE A 221 1.83 4.05 -6.96
CA ILE A 221 0.90 4.91 -7.70
C ILE A 221 -0.51 4.30 -7.84
N ARG A 222 -0.69 2.99 -7.67
CA ARG A 222 -2.01 2.35 -7.66
C ARG A 222 -2.95 2.96 -6.61
N ASN A 223 -2.42 3.41 -5.48
CA ASN A 223 -3.22 4.06 -4.45
C ASN A 223 -3.81 5.40 -4.92
N ILE A 224 -3.13 6.11 -5.81
CA ILE A 224 -3.64 7.33 -6.45
C ILE A 224 -4.82 6.99 -7.37
N VAL A 225 -4.73 5.89 -8.10
CA VAL A 225 -5.85 5.41 -8.93
C VAL A 225 -7.04 5.00 -8.07
N ASP A 226 -6.79 4.33 -6.92
CA ASP A 226 -7.85 3.96 -5.95
C ASP A 226 -8.59 5.22 -5.46
N ILE A 227 -7.88 6.30 -5.11
CA ILE A 227 -8.48 7.59 -4.70
C ILE A 227 -9.33 8.18 -5.84
N TYR A 228 -8.77 8.25 -7.05
CA TYR A 228 -9.48 8.80 -8.21
C TYR A 228 -10.79 8.03 -8.50
N VAL A 229 -10.71 6.71 -8.58
CA VAL A 229 -11.87 5.85 -8.87
C VAL A 229 -12.91 5.98 -7.79
N TYR A 230 -12.51 5.96 -6.52
CA TYR A 230 -13.44 6.05 -5.40
C TYR A 230 -14.15 7.40 -5.35
N ARG A 231 -13.42 8.50 -5.43
CA ARG A 231 -14.00 9.84 -5.44
C ARG A 231 -14.91 10.07 -6.65
N LYS A 232 -14.53 9.60 -7.84
CA LYS A 232 -15.37 9.70 -9.05
C LYS A 232 -16.69 8.93 -8.88
N LYS A 233 -16.63 7.74 -8.28
CA LYS A 233 -17.79 6.87 -8.06
C LYS A 233 -18.80 7.45 -7.06
N PHE A 234 -18.31 8.05 -5.99
CA PHE A 234 -19.11 8.50 -4.85
C PHE A 234 -19.22 10.03 -4.75
N ALA A 235 -18.88 10.77 -5.81
CA ALA A 235 -18.83 12.23 -5.83
C ALA A 235 -20.12 12.88 -5.31
N ASP A 236 -21.28 12.33 -5.71
CA ASP A 236 -22.60 12.91 -5.44
C ASP A 236 -23.22 12.45 -4.11
N VAL A 237 -22.64 11.45 -3.43
CA VAL A 237 -23.24 10.84 -2.24
C VAL A 237 -22.37 10.92 -0.99
N MET A 238 -21.08 11.24 -1.14
CA MET A 238 -20.14 11.33 -0.03
C MET A 238 -20.36 12.60 0.79
N ASP A 239 -20.50 12.46 2.11
CA ASP A 239 -20.49 13.59 3.03
C ASP A 239 -19.05 14.10 3.24
N TYR A 240 -18.66 15.04 2.41
CA TYR A 240 -17.32 15.66 2.47
C TYR A 240 -17.07 16.44 3.76
N LYS A 241 -18.10 16.94 4.41
CA LYS A 241 -17.96 17.62 5.70
C LYS A 241 -17.53 16.62 6.76
N TYR A 242 -18.23 15.51 6.87
CA TYR A 242 -17.87 14.41 7.77
C TYR A 242 -16.46 13.93 7.49
N VAL A 243 -16.11 13.64 6.24
CA VAL A 243 -14.76 13.17 5.85
C VAL A 243 -13.69 14.18 6.28
N THR A 244 -13.91 15.48 6.06
CA THR A 244 -12.93 16.51 6.44
C THR A 244 -12.72 16.59 7.95
N GLU A 245 -13.80 16.53 8.73
CA GLU A 245 -13.76 16.57 10.19
C GLU A 245 -13.03 15.31 10.76
N GLU A 246 -13.31 14.14 10.21
CA GLU A 246 -12.69 12.89 10.65
C GLU A 246 -11.20 12.79 10.24
N LEU A 247 -10.83 13.25 9.03
CA LEU A 247 -9.42 13.35 8.61
C LEU A 247 -8.62 14.27 9.52
N ALA A 248 -9.22 15.36 9.99
CA ALA A 248 -8.56 16.25 10.96
C ALA A 248 -8.32 15.57 12.30
N LYS A 249 -9.28 14.77 12.80
CA LYS A 249 -9.09 13.96 14.02
C LYS A 249 -8.00 12.91 13.87
N LEU A 250 -7.88 12.30 12.69
CA LEU A 250 -6.84 11.34 12.37
C LEU A 250 -5.46 11.98 12.09
N GLY A 251 -5.39 13.32 11.98
CA GLY A 251 -4.15 14.02 11.61
C GLY A 251 -3.71 13.77 10.17
N LEU A 252 -4.65 13.45 9.28
CA LEU A 252 -4.39 13.04 7.88
C LEU A 252 -4.85 14.08 6.83
N SER A 253 -5.29 15.27 7.25
CA SER A 253 -5.85 16.28 6.33
C SER A 253 -4.84 16.71 5.26
N THR A 254 -3.60 17.05 5.66
CA THR A 254 -2.55 17.51 4.74
C THR A 254 -2.13 16.39 3.79
N PHE A 255 -1.88 15.19 4.32
CA PHE A 255 -1.58 14.01 3.50
C PHE A 255 -2.67 13.75 2.46
N THR A 256 -3.93 13.73 2.87
CA THR A 256 -5.07 13.49 1.97
C THR A 256 -5.11 14.54 0.87
N LYS A 257 -4.95 15.82 1.20
CA LYS A 257 -4.94 16.90 0.22
C LYS A 257 -3.86 16.70 -0.84
N HIS A 258 -2.64 16.32 -0.45
CA HIS A 258 -1.57 16.05 -1.42
C HIS A 258 -1.88 14.85 -2.31
N MET A 259 -2.42 13.77 -1.76
CA MET A 259 -2.77 12.59 -2.55
C MET A 259 -3.92 12.84 -3.53
N GLU A 260 -4.95 13.59 -3.09
CA GLU A 260 -6.06 14.02 -3.96
C GLU A 260 -5.58 14.97 -5.06
N THR A 261 -4.74 15.94 -4.71
CA THR A 261 -4.16 16.87 -5.70
C THR A 261 -3.31 16.12 -6.72
N LEU A 262 -2.48 15.16 -6.27
CA LEU A 262 -1.70 14.32 -7.19
C LEU A 262 -2.61 13.50 -8.12
N ALA A 263 -3.71 12.96 -7.61
CA ALA A 263 -4.68 12.25 -8.45
C ALA A 263 -5.30 13.17 -9.52
N GLU A 264 -5.63 14.39 -9.16
CA GLU A 264 -6.18 15.39 -10.09
C GLU A 264 -5.15 15.85 -11.14
N ILE A 265 -3.89 16.06 -10.73
CA ILE A 265 -2.81 16.41 -11.67
C ILE A 265 -2.57 15.24 -12.63
N TRP A 266 -2.37 14.05 -12.10
CA TRP A 266 -1.97 12.89 -12.92
C TRP A 266 -3.13 12.37 -13.80
N LEU A 267 -4.35 12.24 -13.25
CA LEU A 267 -5.45 11.56 -13.95
C LEU A 267 -6.51 12.53 -14.54
N CYS A 268 -6.52 13.81 -14.14
CA CYS A 268 -7.44 14.80 -14.70
C CYS A 268 -6.72 15.88 -15.52
N GLY A 269 -5.38 15.86 -15.61
CA GLY A 269 -4.59 16.81 -16.40
C GLY A 269 -4.55 18.22 -15.80
N LYS A 270 -4.70 18.36 -14.48
CA LYS A 270 -4.46 19.64 -13.83
C LYS A 270 -2.99 20.00 -13.82
N GLU A 271 -2.68 21.28 -13.82
CA GLU A 271 -1.30 21.75 -13.65
C GLU A 271 -0.77 21.39 -12.27
N GLY A 272 0.47 20.94 -12.21
CA GLY A 272 1.21 20.64 -11.00
C GLY A 272 2.56 21.36 -11.01
N ASP A 273 3.19 21.41 -9.84
CA ASP A 273 4.54 21.95 -9.66
C ASP A 273 5.58 20.81 -9.51
N GLU A 274 6.84 21.21 -9.33
CA GLU A 274 7.97 20.30 -9.16
C GLU A 274 7.80 19.33 -7.97
N PHE A 275 7.12 19.76 -6.90
CA PHE A 275 6.84 18.90 -5.75
C PHE A 275 5.99 17.69 -6.14
N TYR A 276 4.93 17.89 -6.93
CA TYR A 276 4.08 16.78 -7.37
C TYR A 276 4.76 15.87 -8.39
N ASP A 277 5.68 16.39 -9.20
CA ASP A 277 6.53 15.58 -10.07
C ASP A 277 7.43 14.65 -9.24
N GLN A 278 8.10 15.20 -8.24
CA GLN A 278 8.94 14.43 -7.31
C GLN A 278 8.13 13.41 -6.49
N LEU A 279 6.93 13.79 -6.03
CA LEU A 279 6.04 12.90 -5.29
C LEU A 279 5.55 11.73 -6.15
N PHE A 280 5.20 11.99 -7.42
CA PHE A 280 4.82 10.94 -8.36
C PHE A 280 5.96 9.95 -8.59
N GLU A 281 7.17 10.44 -8.89
CA GLU A 281 8.36 9.61 -9.08
C GLU A 281 8.70 8.80 -7.83
N TYR A 282 8.61 9.39 -6.64
CA TYR A 282 8.77 8.70 -5.38
C TYR A 282 7.80 7.51 -5.23
N MET A 283 6.52 7.73 -5.55
CA MET A 283 5.50 6.67 -5.46
C MET A 283 5.65 5.62 -6.56
N LEU A 284 5.98 6.04 -7.78
CA LEU A 284 6.26 5.13 -8.91
C LEU A 284 7.42 4.19 -8.57
N ASP A 285 8.49 4.75 -8.02
CA ASP A 285 9.68 4.01 -7.63
C ASP A 285 9.51 3.18 -6.36
N SER A 286 8.66 3.58 -5.44
CA SER A 286 8.32 2.78 -4.24
C SER A 286 7.65 1.47 -4.62
N GLY A 287 6.75 1.48 -5.60
CA GLY A 287 5.92 0.32 -5.92
C GLY A 287 4.96 -0.05 -4.79
N ILE A 288 4.19 -1.12 -4.99
CA ILE A 288 3.07 -1.44 -4.08
C ILE A 288 3.51 -1.87 -2.68
N TYR A 289 4.69 -2.47 -2.54
CA TYR A 289 5.22 -2.94 -1.26
C TYR A 289 6.12 -1.93 -0.56
N GLY A 290 6.36 -0.78 -1.19
CA GLY A 290 7.35 0.17 -0.72
C GLY A 290 8.78 -0.36 -0.81
N LYS A 291 9.72 0.40 -0.28
CA LYS A 291 11.12 0.04 -0.16
C LYS A 291 11.58 0.15 1.29
N ASP A 292 12.34 -0.81 1.76
CA ASP A 292 12.91 -0.76 3.12
C ASP A 292 13.78 0.49 3.32
N GLU A 293 14.37 0.98 2.24
CA GLU A 293 15.14 2.22 2.19
C GLU A 293 14.31 3.44 2.60
N ASN A 294 13.10 3.56 2.06
CA ASN A 294 12.21 4.68 2.36
C ASN A 294 11.87 4.74 3.86
N GLY A 295 11.65 3.58 4.50
CA GLY A 295 11.39 3.53 5.94
C GLY A 295 12.59 3.98 6.79
N ILE A 296 13.81 3.68 6.36
CA ILE A 296 15.03 4.15 7.02
C ILE A 296 15.14 5.67 6.86
N TRP A 297 14.83 6.19 5.66
CA TRP A 297 14.84 7.62 5.37
C TRP A 297 13.79 8.38 6.18
N ASN A 298 12.58 7.88 6.21
CA ASN A 298 11.49 8.53 6.92
C ASN A 298 11.81 8.66 8.42
N LYS A 299 12.29 7.60 9.05
CA LYS A 299 12.71 7.63 10.46
C LYS A 299 13.90 8.56 10.71
N PHE A 300 14.85 8.59 9.79
CA PHE A 300 15.98 9.51 9.88
C PHE A 300 15.53 10.98 9.75
N CYS A 301 14.66 11.29 8.79
CA CYS A 301 14.12 12.64 8.60
C CYS A 301 13.33 13.09 9.83
N GLU A 302 12.49 12.23 10.42
CA GLU A 302 11.72 12.51 11.61
C GLU A 302 12.60 12.96 12.80
N GLU A 303 13.75 12.28 13.00
CA GLU A 303 14.68 12.59 14.08
C GLU A 303 15.47 13.88 13.85
N GLN A 304 15.79 14.20 12.60
CA GLN A 304 16.67 15.33 12.24
C GLN A 304 15.89 16.61 11.85
N MET A 305 14.56 16.59 11.86
CA MET A 305 13.71 17.73 11.48
C MET A 305 13.86 18.98 12.36
N LYS A 306 14.73 18.96 13.36
CA LYS A 306 15.05 20.12 14.22
C LYS A 306 16.26 20.88 13.66
N ASP A 307 16.06 21.70 12.63
CA ASP A 307 16.92 22.86 12.28
C ASP A 307 18.20 22.67 11.44
N LYS A 308 18.56 21.51 10.89
CA LYS A 308 19.73 21.41 10.00
C LYS A 308 19.56 20.38 8.88
N GLU A 309 20.04 20.73 7.68
CA GLU A 309 20.20 19.76 6.59
C GLU A 309 21.14 18.61 7.04
N PRO A 310 20.68 17.35 7.04
CA PRO A 310 21.53 16.23 7.42
C PRO A 310 22.64 16.02 6.40
N SER A 311 23.87 15.86 6.89
CA SER A 311 24.97 15.52 6.03
C SER A 311 24.99 14.01 5.70
N ARG A 312 25.56 13.65 4.53
CA ARG A 312 25.78 12.26 4.13
C ARG A 312 26.53 11.42 5.20
N LEU A 313 27.38 12.09 6.00
CA LEU A 313 28.10 11.43 7.11
C LEU A 313 27.18 11.12 8.29
N GLN A 314 26.25 12.01 8.64
CA GLN A 314 25.28 11.78 9.71
C GLN A 314 24.35 10.61 9.36
N LEU A 315 23.90 10.54 8.12
CA LEU A 315 23.11 9.41 7.65
C LEU A 315 23.84 8.09 7.72
N LYS A 316 25.11 8.03 7.25
CA LYS A 316 25.93 6.82 7.35
C LYS A 316 26.12 6.43 8.82
N TRP A 317 26.35 7.40 9.69
CA TRP A 317 26.47 7.17 11.11
C TRP A 317 25.18 6.60 11.70
N TRP A 318 24.03 7.21 11.41
CA TRP A 318 22.74 6.74 11.88
C TRP A 318 22.41 5.33 11.37
N TYR A 319 22.74 5.02 10.14
CA TYR A 319 22.52 3.68 9.57
C TYR A 319 23.34 2.60 10.29
N TRP A 320 24.62 2.88 10.57
CA TRP A 320 25.48 1.92 11.25
C TRP A 320 25.20 1.82 12.74
N PHE A 321 24.85 2.92 13.36
CA PHE A 321 24.66 3.09 14.80
C PHE A 321 23.30 3.75 15.10
N PRO A 322 22.16 3.09 14.74
CA PRO A 322 20.84 3.65 14.99
C PRO A 322 20.61 3.84 16.49
N PRO A 323 19.81 4.85 16.87
CA PRO A 323 19.54 5.15 18.27
C PRO A 323 18.71 4.06 18.95
N LEU A 324 18.67 4.13 20.30
CA LEU A 324 18.06 3.12 21.15
C LEU A 324 16.60 2.83 20.78
N HIS A 325 15.78 3.86 20.61
CA HIS A 325 14.37 3.70 20.30
C HIS A 325 14.12 2.96 18.97
N TYR A 326 14.92 3.25 17.92
CA TYR A 326 14.86 2.50 16.67
C TYR A 326 15.28 1.03 16.87
N MET A 327 16.33 0.79 17.64
CA MET A 327 16.82 -0.57 17.88
C MET A 327 15.86 -1.39 18.74
N SER A 328 15.15 -0.78 19.68
CA SER A 328 14.18 -1.46 20.55
C SER A 328 12.99 -2.05 19.80
N GLU A 329 12.60 -1.45 18.67
CA GLU A 329 11.55 -2.02 17.81
C GLU A 329 11.94 -3.41 17.25
N TYR A 330 13.22 -3.63 16.95
CA TYR A 330 13.75 -4.88 16.40
C TYR A 330 14.33 -5.82 17.45
N TYR A 331 14.70 -5.28 18.59
CA TYR A 331 15.33 -5.98 19.72
C TYR A 331 14.64 -5.56 21.02
N PRO A 332 13.44 -6.08 21.31
CA PRO A 332 12.62 -5.65 22.47
C PRO A 332 13.34 -5.73 23.83
N TRP A 333 14.30 -6.64 23.97
CA TRP A 333 15.13 -6.76 25.17
C TRP A 333 15.95 -5.51 25.49
N LEU A 334 16.13 -4.58 24.53
CA LEU A 334 16.80 -3.30 24.78
C LEU A 334 15.94 -2.34 25.62
N GLU A 335 14.63 -2.51 25.71
CA GLU A 335 13.77 -1.72 26.60
C GLU A 335 14.14 -1.98 28.07
N GLU A 336 14.44 -3.25 28.41
CA GLU A 336 14.86 -3.65 29.73
C GLU A 336 16.37 -3.41 29.97
N HIS A 337 17.16 -3.46 28.90
CA HIS A 337 18.63 -3.39 28.95
C HIS A 337 19.26 -2.37 27.99
N PRO A 338 18.93 -1.05 28.11
CA PRO A 338 19.35 -0.01 27.16
C PRO A 338 20.88 0.12 27.01
N ARG A 339 21.65 -0.26 28.05
CA ARG A 339 23.11 -0.23 28.01
C ARG A 339 23.74 -1.26 27.05
N LEU A 340 22.97 -2.24 26.60
CA LEU A 340 23.41 -3.24 25.62
C LEU A 340 23.23 -2.78 24.16
N LEU A 341 22.88 -1.53 23.91
CA LEU A 341 22.74 -0.97 22.57
C LEU A 341 24.00 -1.24 21.67
N PRO A 342 25.24 -1.05 22.13
CA PRO A 342 26.42 -1.39 21.31
C PRO A 342 26.49 -2.86 20.90
N TRP A 343 26.05 -3.76 21.76
CA TRP A 343 25.95 -5.18 21.44
C TRP A 343 24.86 -5.47 20.39
N ALA A 344 23.72 -4.78 20.48
CA ALA A 344 22.68 -4.90 19.48
C ALA A 344 23.14 -4.43 18.09
N TRP A 345 23.99 -3.40 17.98
CA TRP A 345 24.62 -3.01 16.71
C TRP A 345 25.49 -4.11 16.12
N VAL A 346 26.27 -4.82 16.95
CA VAL A 346 27.07 -5.97 16.51
C VAL A 346 26.18 -7.09 16.00
N VAL A 347 25.15 -7.47 16.77
CA VAL A 347 24.19 -8.52 16.39
C VAL A 347 23.49 -8.18 15.07
N ARG A 348 23.05 -6.92 14.90
CA ARG A 348 22.47 -6.41 13.66
C ARG A 348 23.46 -6.51 12.48
N GLY A 349 24.70 -6.12 12.69
CA GLY A 349 25.77 -6.20 11.69
C GLY A 349 26.03 -7.63 11.23
N VAL A 350 26.14 -8.57 12.17
CA VAL A 350 26.31 -10.00 11.89
C VAL A 350 25.10 -10.55 11.13
N ASN A 351 23.88 -10.30 11.60
CA ASN A 351 22.65 -10.73 10.93
C ASN A 351 22.52 -10.15 9.51
N GLY A 352 22.98 -8.91 9.29
CA GLY A 352 22.99 -8.26 7.99
C GLY A 352 24.01 -8.84 7.01
N VAL A 353 25.11 -9.43 7.50
CA VAL A 353 26.12 -10.09 6.66
C VAL A 353 25.63 -11.47 6.19
N PHE A 354 24.95 -12.23 7.07
CA PHE A 354 24.52 -13.60 6.77
C PHE A 354 23.17 -13.68 6.01
N LYS A 355 22.35 -12.63 6.04
CA LYS A 355 21.10 -12.58 5.26
C LYS A 355 21.35 -11.82 3.95
N LYS A 356 21.00 -12.43 2.80
CA LYS A 356 21.09 -11.85 1.44
C LYS A 356 20.56 -10.40 1.33
N LYS A 357 19.63 -10.01 2.20
CA LYS A 357 19.09 -8.64 2.33
C LYS A 357 20.13 -7.58 2.75
N GLY A 358 21.28 -7.98 3.27
CA GLY A 358 22.34 -7.03 3.70
C GLY A 358 23.19 -6.48 2.54
N THR A 359 23.24 -7.15 1.39
CA THR A 359 23.99 -6.69 0.21
C THR A 359 23.28 -5.53 -0.49
N ASP A 360 21.96 -5.58 -0.61
CA ASP A 360 21.16 -4.55 -1.27
C ASP A 360 21.20 -3.23 -0.48
N LYS A 361 21.12 -3.31 0.85
CA LYS A 361 21.22 -2.15 1.74
C LYS A 361 22.60 -1.47 1.73
N ARG A 362 23.68 -2.20 1.44
CA ARG A 362 25.04 -1.60 1.30
C ARG A 362 25.22 -0.86 -0.01
N HIS A 363 24.64 -1.34 -1.10
CA HIS A 363 24.63 -0.64 -2.39
C HIS A 363 23.88 0.70 -2.27
N MET A 364 22.73 0.69 -1.66
CA MET A 364 21.91 1.87 -1.41
C MET A 364 22.70 3.02 -0.75
N ILE A 365 23.45 2.74 0.33
CA ILE A 365 24.22 3.77 1.05
C ILE A 365 25.37 4.34 0.22
N LYS A 366 25.86 3.60 -0.77
CA LYS A 366 26.91 4.07 -1.68
C LYS A 366 26.34 4.97 -2.78
N GLU A 367 25.11 4.73 -3.21
CA GLU A 367 24.45 5.41 -4.33
C GLU A 367 23.62 6.64 -3.88
N ILE A 368 23.49 6.86 -2.57
CA ILE A 368 22.76 8.00 -2.06
C ILE A 368 23.42 9.30 -2.48
N ASP A 369 22.71 10.05 -3.32
CA ASP A 369 23.02 11.43 -3.66
C ASP A 369 22.37 12.39 -2.66
N GLN A 370 23.03 13.55 -2.45
CA GLN A 370 22.55 14.59 -1.52
C GLN A 370 21.27 15.25 -2.04
N GLU A 371 21.06 15.23 -3.35
CA GLU A 371 19.86 15.75 -4.02
C GLU A 371 18.63 14.87 -3.70
N ASN A 372 18.76 13.55 -3.78
CA ASN A 372 17.71 12.61 -3.40
C ASN A 372 17.31 12.74 -1.93
N ILE A 373 18.27 13.00 -1.04
CA ILE A 373 17.98 13.24 0.38
C ILE A 373 17.05 14.44 0.55
N LYS A 374 17.34 15.55 -0.14
CA LYS A 374 16.53 16.77 -0.07
C LYS A 374 15.10 16.53 -0.58
N ILE A 375 14.96 15.78 -1.68
CA ILE A 375 13.65 15.44 -2.25
C ILE A 375 12.84 14.63 -1.22
N TYR A 376 13.41 13.57 -0.64
CA TYR A 376 12.73 12.76 0.37
C TYR A 376 12.36 13.55 1.63
N GLN A 377 13.25 14.43 2.09
CA GLN A 377 12.96 15.31 3.23
C GLN A 377 11.83 16.27 2.94
N ASN A 378 11.82 16.88 1.74
CA ASN A 378 10.78 17.79 1.33
C ASN A 378 9.42 17.07 1.27
N ILE A 379 9.37 15.90 0.61
CA ILE A 379 8.16 15.07 0.54
C ILE A 379 7.66 14.73 1.94
N TYR A 380 8.55 14.28 2.82
CA TYR A 380 8.18 13.88 4.17
C TYR A 380 7.68 15.06 5.03
N HIS A 381 8.35 16.21 4.90
CA HIS A 381 7.97 17.45 5.59
C HIS A 381 6.59 17.95 5.15
N GLU A 382 6.34 17.99 3.85
CA GLU A 382 5.07 18.46 3.30
C GLU A 382 3.88 17.55 3.66
N MET A 383 4.11 16.26 3.93
CA MET A 383 3.04 15.34 4.36
C MET A 383 2.53 15.59 5.79
N GLU A 384 3.26 16.33 6.62
CA GLU A 384 2.91 16.71 8.00
C GLU A 384 2.41 15.52 8.86
N PHE A 385 3.03 14.36 8.73
CA PHE A 385 2.63 13.20 9.52
C PHE A 385 2.76 13.45 11.02
N ARG A 386 1.66 13.25 11.73
CA ARG A 386 1.58 13.32 13.19
C ARG A 386 1.21 11.95 13.77
N PHE A 387 1.98 10.92 13.44
CA PHE A 387 1.85 9.64 14.11
C PHE A 387 2.43 9.78 15.52
N LYS A 388 1.56 9.72 16.53
CA LYS A 388 1.93 9.68 17.95
C LYS A 388 1.30 8.45 18.59
#